data_45ba55982c8c55e8f0540ade565e606b
#
_entry.id   45ba55982c8c55e8f0540ade565e606b
#
_cell.length_a   1.000
_cell.length_b   1.000
_cell.length_c   1.000
_cell.angle_alpha   90.00
_cell.angle_beta   90.00
_cell.angle_gamma   90.00
#
_symmetry.space_group_name_H-M   'P 1'
#
loop_
_entity.id
_entity.type
_entity.pdbx_description
1 polymer ?
#
loop_
_entity_poly.entity_id
_entity_poly.type
_entity_poly.pdbx_seq_one_letter_code
_entity_poly.pdbx_strand_id
1 'polypeptide(L)'
;MFFARLASGPIHNINSFQKQLVNLPIKLTEENITVGIQRILLGSIKKFVVAERLAVDVNQYFDHPFDILSSCDVLFACIFYTVELYFDFSGYIDIAVGSAKLFGIQLSENFNMPLRAKSISEWWRRWHITLINWFTQYIYYPIAYRFKSKRNLAIVFSIGGTFLVSAVWHGLGLTYLFWGLIHVFYLIVEAFSKKNLAAIEQKLKPRLYAALFIPITILLVSFSNIFFRASSMTDAFGIIHKLFDWNHFWPPLSFKDWLIHGEGGSLKDLFNFRLAAFVAILYLIYEEKCLKIVNDVKYSIFRIVFMLLILIILGVFDSAGNFIYMEF
;
A
#
# COMPACT_ATOMS: atom_id res chain seq x y z
N MET A 1 8.02 23.99 10.99
CA MET A 1 7.34 22.82 10.40
C MET A 1 8.34 22.13 9.49
N PHE A 2 8.59 20.82 9.65
CA PHE A 2 9.60 20.12 8.86
C PHE A 2 8.96 19.52 7.61
N PHE A 3 9.45 19.87 6.42
CA PHE A 3 8.81 19.59 5.13
C PHE A 3 8.53 18.09 4.86
N ALA A 4 9.46 17.19 5.24
CA ALA A 4 9.30 15.75 5.02
C ALA A 4 8.18 15.10 5.87
N ARG A 5 7.49 15.87 6.72
CA ARG A 5 6.32 15.45 7.52
C ARG A 5 5.02 16.10 7.03
N LEU A 6 5.11 17.00 6.05
CA LEU A 6 3.94 17.65 5.47
C LEU A 6 3.14 16.64 4.65
N ALA A 7 1.86 16.92 4.49
CA ALA A 7 0.90 16.03 3.82
C ALA A 7 0.90 14.62 4.48
N SER A 8 1.26 13.57 3.75
CA SER A 8 1.15 12.18 4.19
C SER A 8 2.43 11.58 4.79
N GLY A 9 3.38 12.42 5.24
CA GLY A 9 4.63 11.97 5.86
C GLY A 9 4.42 11.23 7.19
N PRO A 10 5.45 10.50 7.70
CA PRO A 10 5.31 9.73 8.94
C PRO A 10 4.87 10.57 10.13
N ILE A 11 3.84 10.13 10.84
CA ILE A 11 3.36 10.79 12.06
C ILE A 11 4.34 10.48 13.20
N HIS A 12 5.01 11.50 13.69
CA HIS A 12 6.01 11.38 14.75
C HIS A 12 5.49 11.89 16.09
N ASN A 13 5.87 11.21 17.17
CA ASN A 13 5.69 11.75 18.50
C ASN A 13 6.53 13.05 18.63
N ILE A 14 5.87 14.14 19.01
CA ILE A 14 6.47 15.48 19.07
C ILE A 14 7.71 15.51 19.97
N ASN A 15 7.67 14.79 21.09
CA ASN A 15 8.79 14.75 22.05
C ASN A 15 10.03 14.08 21.47
N SER A 16 9.87 13.00 20.69
CA SER A 16 11.00 12.31 20.06
C SER A 16 11.60 13.14 18.92
N PHE A 17 10.76 13.86 18.19
CA PHE A 17 11.19 14.74 17.12
C PHE A 17 11.91 15.99 17.67
N GLN A 18 11.36 16.62 18.71
CA GLN A 18 11.99 17.78 19.35
C GLN A 18 13.38 17.45 19.91
N LYS A 19 13.56 16.26 20.51
CA LYS A 19 14.89 15.81 20.98
C LYS A 19 15.93 15.76 19.87
N GLN A 20 15.54 15.40 18.65
CA GLN A 20 16.45 15.41 17.51
C GLN A 20 16.79 16.85 17.08
N LEU A 21 15.82 17.78 17.13
CA LEU A 21 16.04 19.18 16.73
C LEU A 21 16.88 19.98 17.74
N VAL A 22 16.74 19.71 19.04
CA VAL A 22 17.50 20.41 20.10
C VAL A 22 18.99 20.08 20.02
N ASN A 23 19.34 18.91 19.52
CA ASN A 23 20.74 18.46 19.38
C ASN A 23 21.39 18.92 18.06
N LEU A 24 20.82 19.90 17.36
CA LEU A 24 21.42 20.50 16.18
C LEU A 24 22.62 21.39 16.56
N PRO A 25 23.69 21.50 15.73
CA PRO A 25 23.75 20.99 14.37
C PRO A 25 24.03 19.49 14.30
N ILE A 26 23.18 18.77 13.58
CA ILE A 26 23.42 17.38 13.26
C ILE A 26 24.61 17.33 12.31
N LYS A 27 25.65 16.57 12.66
CA LYS A 27 26.78 16.35 11.75
C LYS A 27 26.27 15.57 10.53
N LEU A 28 26.32 16.19 9.36
CA LEU A 28 26.12 15.49 8.12
C LEU A 28 27.25 14.50 7.92
N THR A 29 26.96 13.24 8.06
CA THR A 29 27.91 12.15 7.81
C THR A 29 27.78 11.66 6.37
N GLU A 30 28.85 11.08 5.84
CA GLU A 30 28.82 10.40 4.55
C GLU A 30 27.69 9.36 4.50
N GLU A 31 27.47 8.64 5.61
CA GLU A 31 26.37 7.70 5.77
C GLU A 31 25.00 8.36 5.57
N ASN A 32 24.74 9.49 6.22
CA ASN A 32 23.47 10.21 6.11
C ASN A 32 23.18 10.64 4.67
N ILE A 33 24.19 11.18 3.99
CA ILE A 33 24.07 11.62 2.60
C ILE A 33 23.80 10.41 1.68
N THR A 34 24.62 9.39 1.80
CA THR A 34 24.57 8.21 0.95
C THR A 34 23.25 7.45 1.10
N VAL A 35 22.87 7.13 2.33
CA VAL A 35 21.61 6.43 2.61
C VAL A 35 20.42 7.30 2.23
N GLY A 36 20.47 8.61 2.50
CA GLY A 36 19.43 9.56 2.11
C GLY A 36 19.18 9.56 0.60
N ILE A 37 20.25 9.68 -0.21
CA ILE A 37 20.13 9.63 -1.68
C ILE A 37 19.59 8.29 -2.15
N GLN A 38 20.12 7.18 -1.65
CA GLN A 38 19.67 5.85 -2.04
C GLN A 38 18.17 5.63 -1.72
N ARG A 39 17.68 6.12 -0.57
CA ARG A 39 16.26 6.03 -0.21
C ARG A 39 15.39 6.89 -1.12
N ILE A 40 15.81 8.12 -1.45
CA ILE A 40 15.09 8.99 -2.40
C ILE A 40 14.98 8.30 -3.76
N LEU A 41 16.08 7.74 -4.27
CA LEU A 41 16.06 7.05 -5.56
C LEU A 41 15.20 5.79 -5.54
N LEU A 42 15.22 5.00 -4.46
CA LEU A 42 14.33 3.86 -4.31
C LEU A 42 12.86 4.29 -4.35
N GLY A 43 12.51 5.34 -3.59
CA GLY A 43 11.16 5.90 -3.59
C GLY A 43 10.74 6.42 -4.97
N SER A 44 11.64 7.10 -5.66
CA SER A 44 11.40 7.57 -7.04
C SER A 44 11.20 6.41 -8.03
N ILE A 45 11.96 5.33 -7.92
CA ILE A 45 11.74 4.11 -8.73
C ILE A 45 10.37 3.51 -8.44
N LYS A 46 9.99 3.39 -7.17
CA LYS A 46 8.65 2.90 -6.79
C LYS A 46 7.53 3.75 -7.43
N LYS A 47 7.64 5.07 -7.36
CA LYS A 47 6.65 6.00 -7.95
C LYS A 47 6.69 5.94 -9.46
N PHE A 48 7.80 6.33 -10.08
CA PHE A 48 7.87 6.63 -11.52
C PHE A 48 8.08 5.41 -12.42
N VAL A 49 8.60 4.30 -11.90
CA VAL A 49 8.80 3.08 -12.70
C VAL A 49 7.68 2.05 -12.47
N VAL A 50 7.08 2.03 -11.28
CA VAL A 50 6.05 1.02 -10.96
C VAL A 50 4.67 1.65 -10.85
N ALA A 51 4.43 2.54 -9.89
CA ALA A 51 3.10 3.05 -9.60
C ALA A 51 2.47 3.78 -10.79
N GLU A 52 3.17 4.76 -11.40
CA GLU A 52 2.66 5.52 -12.55
C GLU A 52 2.32 4.65 -13.76
N ARG A 53 3.05 3.55 -13.96
CA ARG A 53 2.75 2.63 -15.06
C ARG A 53 1.54 1.76 -14.78
N LEU A 54 1.37 1.32 -13.53
CA LEU A 54 0.18 0.55 -13.12
C LEU A 54 -1.06 1.44 -13.13
N ALA A 55 -0.92 2.71 -12.74
CA ALA A 55 -2.00 3.69 -12.71
C ALA A 55 -2.71 3.85 -14.05
N VAL A 56 -1.99 3.79 -15.18
CA VAL A 56 -2.59 3.94 -16.52
C VAL A 56 -3.68 2.89 -16.73
N ASP A 57 -3.36 1.62 -16.49
CA ASP A 57 -4.31 0.52 -16.70
C ASP A 57 -5.39 0.50 -15.60
N VAL A 58 -4.99 0.70 -14.34
CA VAL A 58 -5.96 0.73 -13.22
C VAL A 58 -7.00 1.83 -13.41
N ASN A 59 -6.59 3.03 -13.78
CA ASN A 59 -7.50 4.16 -14.00
C ASN A 59 -8.48 3.87 -15.14
N GLN A 60 -8.04 3.24 -16.23
CA GLN A 60 -8.92 2.85 -17.33
C GLN A 60 -10.11 2.01 -16.82
N TYR A 61 -9.88 1.06 -15.91
CA TYR A 61 -10.93 0.21 -15.36
C TYR A 61 -11.81 0.92 -14.31
N PHE A 62 -11.24 1.75 -13.46
CA PHE A 62 -11.99 2.40 -12.40
C PHE A 62 -12.75 3.64 -12.86
N ASP A 63 -12.24 4.34 -13.87
CA ASP A 63 -12.88 5.55 -14.41
C ASP A 63 -13.99 5.20 -15.44
N HIS A 64 -13.94 3.99 -16.01
CA HIS A 64 -14.93 3.49 -16.96
C HIS A 64 -15.48 2.11 -16.56
N PRO A 65 -16.08 1.96 -15.34
CA PRO A 65 -16.44 0.66 -14.78
C PRO A 65 -17.52 -0.10 -15.56
N PHE A 66 -18.30 0.60 -16.40
CA PHE A 66 -19.37 -0.01 -17.19
C PHE A 66 -18.90 -0.52 -18.56
N ASP A 67 -17.72 -0.08 -19.01
CA ASP A 67 -17.13 -0.49 -20.30
C ASP A 67 -16.23 -1.73 -20.15
N ILE A 68 -16.13 -2.28 -18.94
CA ILE A 68 -15.25 -3.40 -18.62
C ILE A 68 -15.77 -4.69 -19.25
N LEU A 69 -14.88 -5.43 -19.85
CA LEU A 69 -15.18 -6.54 -20.71
C LEU A 69 -15.30 -7.86 -19.97
N SER A 70 -14.48 -8.14 -18.96
CA SER A 70 -14.55 -9.41 -18.23
C SER A 70 -14.37 -9.27 -16.72
N SER A 71 -14.90 -10.24 -15.97
CA SER A 71 -14.72 -10.32 -14.52
C SER A 71 -13.25 -10.54 -14.15
N CYS A 72 -12.49 -11.20 -15.01
CA CYS A 72 -11.06 -11.44 -14.81
C CYS A 72 -10.27 -10.13 -14.84
N ASP A 73 -10.59 -9.22 -15.77
CA ASP A 73 -9.94 -7.91 -15.86
C ASP A 73 -10.24 -7.05 -14.63
N VAL A 74 -11.49 -7.08 -14.16
CA VAL A 74 -11.89 -6.41 -12.90
C VAL A 74 -11.09 -6.94 -11.71
N LEU A 75 -10.95 -8.26 -11.60
CA LEU A 75 -10.18 -8.88 -10.51
C LEU A 75 -8.74 -8.43 -10.53
N PHE A 76 -8.11 -8.43 -11.71
CA PHE A 76 -6.73 -7.95 -11.86
C PHE A 76 -6.61 -6.46 -11.57
N ALA A 77 -7.53 -5.63 -12.05
CA ALA A 77 -7.53 -4.19 -11.76
C ALA A 77 -7.61 -3.92 -10.26
N CYS A 78 -8.46 -4.63 -9.51
CA CYS A 78 -8.55 -4.49 -8.05
C CYS A 78 -7.24 -4.90 -7.34
N ILE A 79 -6.59 -5.99 -7.78
CA ILE A 79 -5.31 -6.44 -7.21
C ILE A 79 -4.22 -5.43 -7.55
N PHE A 80 -4.13 -4.99 -8.82
CA PHE A 80 -3.10 -4.05 -9.25
C PHE A 80 -3.29 -2.67 -8.63
N TYR A 81 -4.51 -2.21 -8.38
CA TYR A 81 -4.74 -1.00 -7.59
C TYR A 81 -4.14 -1.11 -6.19
N THR A 82 -4.28 -2.26 -5.53
CA THR A 82 -3.67 -2.48 -4.20
C THR A 82 -2.15 -2.45 -4.26
N VAL A 83 -1.55 -2.99 -5.33
CA VAL A 83 -0.09 -2.95 -5.57
C VAL A 83 0.35 -1.52 -5.89
N GLU A 84 -0.34 -0.83 -6.80
CA GLU A 84 -0.10 0.56 -7.16
C GLU A 84 -0.11 1.47 -5.91
N LEU A 85 -1.17 1.39 -5.11
CA LEU A 85 -1.32 2.16 -3.88
C LEU A 85 -0.15 1.92 -2.90
N TYR A 86 0.33 0.67 -2.82
CA TYR A 86 1.51 0.34 -2.03
C TYR A 86 2.78 0.99 -2.58
N PHE A 87 3.04 0.88 -3.87
CA PHE A 87 4.25 1.43 -4.49
C PHE A 87 4.23 2.95 -4.49
N ASP A 88 3.09 3.57 -4.76
CA ASP A 88 2.91 5.02 -4.72
C ASP A 88 3.19 5.56 -3.30
N PHE A 89 2.49 5.06 -2.31
CA PHE A 89 2.61 5.59 -0.96
C PHE A 89 3.92 5.20 -0.27
N SER A 90 4.38 3.95 -0.42
CA SER A 90 5.69 3.59 0.13
C SER A 90 6.84 4.31 -0.58
N GLY A 91 6.69 4.65 -1.86
CA GLY A 91 7.61 5.48 -2.61
C GLY A 91 7.70 6.89 -2.04
N TYR A 92 6.56 7.52 -1.77
CA TYR A 92 6.49 8.81 -1.08
C TYR A 92 7.20 8.78 0.28
N ILE A 93 6.93 7.74 1.09
CA ILE A 93 7.57 7.59 2.40
C ILE A 93 9.09 7.41 2.28
N ASP A 94 9.56 6.64 1.30
CA ASP A 94 10.99 6.48 1.05
C ASP A 94 11.67 7.81 0.68
N ILE A 95 11.02 8.63 -0.15
CA ILE A 95 11.49 9.98 -0.48
C ILE A 95 11.52 10.86 0.77
N ALA A 96 10.46 10.83 1.59
CA ALA A 96 10.37 11.62 2.82
C ALA A 96 11.44 11.21 3.85
N VAL A 97 11.62 9.90 4.09
CA VAL A 97 12.63 9.35 5.00
C VAL A 97 14.04 9.67 4.50
N GLY A 98 14.29 9.48 3.20
CA GLY A 98 15.57 9.79 2.58
C GLY A 98 15.91 11.28 2.66
N SER A 99 14.94 12.15 2.37
CA SER A 99 15.09 13.60 2.49
C SER A 99 15.39 14.03 3.92
N ALA A 100 14.71 13.47 4.92
CA ALA A 100 15.00 13.73 6.33
C ALA A 100 16.40 13.26 6.72
N LYS A 101 16.84 12.11 6.22
CA LYS A 101 18.16 11.54 6.48
C LYS A 101 19.28 12.45 5.96
N LEU A 102 19.08 13.15 4.82
CA LEU A 102 20.03 14.16 4.32
C LEU A 102 20.27 15.31 5.33
N PHE A 103 19.31 15.60 6.19
CA PHE A 103 19.43 16.56 7.28
C PHE A 103 19.85 15.90 8.60
N GLY A 104 20.20 14.60 8.59
CA GLY A 104 20.54 13.83 9.78
C GLY A 104 19.35 13.52 10.69
N ILE A 105 18.12 13.74 10.21
CA ILE A 105 16.89 13.48 10.95
C ILE A 105 16.40 12.09 10.62
N GLN A 106 16.03 11.31 11.64
CA GLN A 106 15.48 9.98 11.49
C GLN A 106 13.95 10.05 11.59
N LEU A 107 13.27 9.63 10.53
CA LEU A 107 11.83 9.43 10.53
C LEU A 107 11.50 7.94 10.72
N SER A 108 10.29 7.67 11.26
CA SER A 108 9.80 6.30 11.45
C SER A 108 9.40 5.68 10.12
N GLU A 109 9.63 4.38 9.97
CA GLU A 109 9.12 3.61 8.83
C GLU A 109 7.60 3.49 8.90
N ASN A 110 6.95 3.61 7.75
CA ASN A 110 5.48 3.53 7.64
C ASN A 110 5.00 2.20 7.04
N PHE A 111 5.91 1.43 6.47
CA PHE A 111 5.61 0.15 5.83
C PHE A 111 6.60 -0.93 6.26
N ASN A 112 6.08 -2.15 6.39
CA ASN A 112 6.89 -3.34 6.65
C ASN A 112 6.34 -4.53 5.84
N MET A 113 6.59 -4.54 4.52
CA MET A 113 6.18 -5.61 3.61
C MET A 113 4.68 -6.01 3.77
N PRO A 114 3.72 -5.08 3.61
CA PRO A 114 2.30 -5.35 3.88
C PRO A 114 1.72 -6.42 2.95
N LEU A 115 2.18 -6.51 1.71
CA LEU A 115 1.75 -7.53 0.74
C LEU A 115 2.20 -8.97 1.11
N ARG A 116 2.95 -9.15 2.21
CA ARG A 116 3.26 -10.46 2.80
C ARG A 116 2.42 -10.79 4.04
N ALA A 117 1.44 -9.96 4.36
CA ALA A 117 0.56 -10.20 5.51
C ALA A 117 -0.32 -11.44 5.30
N LYS A 118 -0.46 -12.24 6.33
CA LYS A 118 -1.26 -13.49 6.33
C LYS A 118 -2.63 -13.30 6.98
N SER A 119 -2.95 -12.06 7.41
CA SER A 119 -4.24 -11.69 7.98
C SER A 119 -4.48 -10.19 7.88
N ILE A 120 -5.71 -9.74 8.05
CA ILE A 120 -6.06 -8.31 8.03
C ILE A 120 -5.44 -7.57 9.21
N SER A 121 -5.38 -8.18 10.40
CA SER A 121 -4.65 -7.58 11.54
C SER A 121 -3.16 -7.45 11.27
N GLU A 122 -2.55 -8.41 10.58
CA GLU A 122 -1.13 -8.33 10.20
C GLU A 122 -0.92 -7.28 9.12
N TRP A 123 -1.85 -7.17 8.14
CA TRP A 123 -1.84 -6.11 7.14
C TRP A 123 -1.74 -4.73 7.81
N TRP A 124 -2.64 -4.40 8.72
CA TRP A 124 -2.69 -3.11 9.40
C TRP A 124 -1.48 -2.85 10.32
N ARG A 125 -0.82 -3.88 10.85
CA ARG A 125 0.46 -3.72 11.55
C ARG A 125 1.65 -3.40 10.63
N ARG A 126 1.49 -3.64 9.32
CA ARG A 126 2.51 -3.47 8.30
C ARG A 126 2.26 -2.29 7.36
N TRP A 127 1.04 -1.80 7.33
CA TRP A 127 0.55 -0.71 6.48
C TRP A 127 0.34 0.56 7.30
N HIS A 128 0.88 1.69 6.81
CA HIS A 128 0.74 3.03 7.42
C HIS A 128 0.94 3.02 8.96
N ILE A 129 2.03 2.41 9.40
CA ILE A 129 2.31 2.02 10.79
C ILE A 129 2.15 3.21 11.75
N THR A 130 2.61 4.39 11.37
CA THR A 130 2.57 5.57 12.25
C THR A 130 1.13 6.07 12.47
N LEU A 131 0.26 6.03 11.45
CA LEU A 131 -1.15 6.37 11.58
C LEU A 131 -1.90 5.31 12.41
N ILE A 132 -1.65 4.04 12.16
CA ILE A 132 -2.27 2.93 12.91
C ILE A 132 -1.87 2.99 14.39
N ASN A 133 -0.61 3.30 14.69
CA ASN A 133 -0.18 3.51 16.08
C ASN A 133 -0.89 4.70 16.73
N TRP A 134 -1.10 5.80 15.99
CA TRP A 134 -1.84 6.96 16.47
C TRP A 134 -3.31 6.58 16.78
N PHE A 135 -4.02 5.93 15.84
CA PHE A 135 -5.38 5.45 16.06
C PHE A 135 -5.47 4.47 17.23
N THR A 136 -4.49 3.56 17.35
CA THR A 136 -4.44 2.59 18.45
C THR A 136 -4.33 3.29 19.79
N GLN A 137 -3.45 4.29 19.89
CA GLN A 137 -3.22 5.01 21.15
C GLN A 137 -4.39 5.92 21.53
N TYR A 138 -4.94 6.66 20.57
CA TYR A 138 -5.89 7.75 20.86
C TYR A 138 -7.36 7.35 20.68
N ILE A 139 -7.66 6.28 19.94
CA ILE A 139 -9.03 5.83 19.68
C ILE A 139 -9.26 4.43 20.26
N TYR A 140 -8.48 3.44 19.82
CA TYR A 140 -8.70 2.04 20.20
C TYR A 140 -8.59 1.81 21.71
N TYR A 141 -7.47 2.19 22.33
CA TYR A 141 -7.26 1.93 23.76
C TYR A 141 -8.23 2.67 24.69
N PRO A 142 -8.55 3.96 24.48
CA PRO A 142 -9.58 4.64 25.30
C PRO A 142 -10.93 3.94 25.25
N ILE A 143 -11.39 3.51 24.08
CA ILE A 143 -12.64 2.76 23.92
C ILE A 143 -12.53 1.40 24.59
N ALA A 144 -11.44 0.66 24.36
CA ALA A 144 -11.22 -0.65 24.97
C ALA A 144 -11.23 -0.57 26.51
N TYR A 145 -10.62 0.46 27.08
CA TYR A 145 -10.62 0.68 28.53
C TYR A 145 -12.01 0.97 29.08
N ARG A 146 -12.82 1.74 28.37
CA ARG A 146 -14.22 2.03 28.77
C ARG A 146 -15.06 0.75 28.88
N PHE A 147 -14.83 -0.21 28.01
CA PHE A 147 -15.57 -1.48 27.97
C PHE A 147 -14.78 -2.65 28.56
N LYS A 148 -13.75 -2.41 29.39
CA LYS A 148 -12.84 -3.45 29.91
C LYS A 148 -13.53 -4.62 30.62
N SER A 149 -14.68 -4.38 31.25
CA SER A 149 -15.48 -5.42 31.92
C SER A 149 -16.24 -6.35 30.95
N LYS A 150 -16.38 -5.95 29.67
CA LYS A 150 -17.15 -6.68 28.66
C LYS A 150 -16.29 -6.88 27.41
N ARG A 151 -15.41 -7.90 27.44
CA ARG A 151 -14.38 -8.16 26.42
C ARG A 151 -14.89 -8.08 24.98
N ASN A 152 -16.02 -8.71 24.66
CA ASN A 152 -16.54 -8.74 23.29
C ASN A 152 -16.99 -7.35 22.83
N LEU A 153 -17.64 -6.59 23.72
CA LEU A 153 -18.02 -5.19 23.43
C LEU A 153 -16.79 -4.30 23.28
N ALA A 154 -15.76 -4.50 24.11
CA ALA A 154 -14.50 -3.78 23.98
C ALA A 154 -13.88 -3.99 22.60
N ILE A 155 -13.81 -5.23 22.09
CA ILE A 155 -13.30 -5.54 20.76
C ILE A 155 -14.14 -4.83 19.68
N VAL A 156 -15.47 -5.05 19.68
CA VAL A 156 -16.34 -4.52 18.62
C VAL A 156 -16.31 -2.99 18.57
N PHE A 157 -16.49 -2.33 19.73
CA PHE A 157 -16.53 -0.86 19.75
C PHE A 157 -15.17 -0.21 19.51
N SER A 158 -14.06 -0.83 19.93
CA SER A 158 -12.74 -0.29 19.67
C SER A 158 -12.37 -0.39 18.20
N ILE A 159 -12.60 -1.54 17.56
CA ILE A 159 -12.38 -1.69 16.12
C ILE A 159 -13.33 -0.77 15.34
N GLY A 160 -14.63 -0.80 15.67
CA GLY A 160 -15.64 0.01 15.01
C GLY A 160 -15.34 1.51 15.08
N GLY A 161 -15.06 2.02 16.29
CA GLY A 161 -14.71 3.43 16.49
C GLY A 161 -13.43 3.84 15.76
N THR A 162 -12.42 2.98 15.76
CA THR A 162 -11.16 3.23 15.06
C THR A 162 -11.37 3.37 13.56
N PHE A 163 -12.09 2.45 12.93
CA PHE A 163 -12.29 2.48 11.48
C PHE A 163 -13.34 3.51 11.04
N LEU A 164 -14.30 3.85 11.90
CA LEU A 164 -15.20 4.97 11.63
C LEU A 164 -14.43 6.29 11.56
N VAL A 165 -13.53 6.55 12.52
CA VAL A 165 -12.67 7.74 12.51
C VAL A 165 -11.72 7.70 11.31
N SER A 166 -11.16 6.54 10.98
CA SER A 166 -10.31 6.37 9.80
C SER A 166 -11.06 6.67 8.50
N ALA A 167 -12.30 6.19 8.36
CA ALA A 167 -13.13 6.47 7.18
C ALA A 167 -13.40 7.97 7.01
N VAL A 168 -13.77 8.67 8.09
CA VAL A 168 -14.00 10.11 8.08
C VAL A 168 -12.70 10.88 7.79
N TRP A 169 -11.57 10.38 8.26
CA TRP A 169 -10.27 11.01 8.01
C TRP A 169 -9.87 10.92 6.53
N HIS A 170 -10.21 9.83 5.82
CA HIS A 170 -10.00 9.69 4.39
C HIS A 170 -10.97 10.53 3.55
N GLY A 171 -12.16 10.84 4.06
CA GLY A 171 -13.16 11.67 3.39
C GLY A 171 -14.57 11.43 3.91
N LEU A 172 -15.45 12.37 3.65
CA LEU A 172 -16.86 12.30 4.08
C LEU A 172 -17.75 11.48 3.11
N GLY A 173 -17.15 10.84 2.11
CA GLY A 173 -17.87 10.03 1.13
C GLY A 173 -18.39 8.71 1.71
N LEU A 174 -19.56 8.27 1.25
CA LEU A 174 -20.12 6.96 1.62
C LEU A 174 -19.19 5.81 1.25
N THR A 175 -18.43 5.95 0.21
CA THR A 175 -17.45 4.93 -0.24
C THR A 175 -16.40 4.66 0.82
N TYR A 176 -15.83 5.70 1.45
CA TYR A 176 -14.89 5.55 2.56
C TYR A 176 -15.52 4.92 3.80
N LEU A 177 -16.79 5.28 4.08
CA LEU A 177 -17.53 4.67 5.18
C LEU A 177 -17.72 3.16 4.97
N PHE A 178 -18.09 2.75 3.75
CA PHE A 178 -18.24 1.32 3.41
C PHE A 178 -16.89 0.59 3.45
N TRP A 179 -15.83 1.20 2.94
CA TRP A 179 -14.47 0.67 3.09
C TRP A 179 -14.12 0.41 4.56
N GLY A 180 -14.37 1.39 5.42
CA GLY A 180 -14.13 1.25 6.86
C GLY A 180 -14.97 0.14 7.50
N LEU A 181 -16.27 0.04 7.17
CA LEU A 181 -17.17 -1.00 7.68
C LEU A 181 -16.74 -2.41 7.25
N ILE A 182 -16.25 -2.58 6.03
CA ILE A 182 -15.71 -3.85 5.55
C ILE A 182 -14.49 -4.27 6.40
N HIS A 183 -13.58 -3.34 6.68
CA HIS A 183 -12.44 -3.63 7.56
C HIS A 183 -12.87 -3.92 9.00
N VAL A 184 -13.87 -3.24 9.52
CA VAL A 184 -14.49 -3.57 10.82
C VAL A 184 -14.98 -5.02 10.82
N PHE A 185 -15.73 -5.41 9.79
CA PHE A 185 -16.23 -6.78 9.65
C PHE A 185 -15.08 -7.80 9.62
N TYR A 186 -14.09 -7.60 8.77
CA TYR A 186 -12.93 -8.50 8.67
C TYR A 186 -12.21 -8.69 10.01
N LEU A 187 -11.91 -7.58 10.70
CA LEU A 187 -11.18 -7.62 11.96
C LEU A 187 -11.98 -8.23 13.10
N ILE A 188 -13.29 -8.02 13.12
CA ILE A 188 -14.18 -8.66 14.11
C ILE A 188 -14.22 -10.19 13.86
N VAL A 189 -14.42 -10.62 12.61
CA VAL A 189 -14.38 -12.04 12.24
C VAL A 189 -13.03 -12.66 12.62
N GLU A 190 -11.91 -12.00 12.30
CA GLU A 190 -10.58 -12.47 12.65
C GLU A 190 -10.40 -12.57 14.17
N ALA A 191 -10.84 -11.56 14.95
CA ALA A 191 -10.71 -11.52 16.39
C ALA A 191 -11.47 -12.67 17.07
N PHE A 192 -12.70 -12.98 16.61
CA PHE A 192 -13.50 -14.07 17.14
C PHE A 192 -13.05 -15.45 16.63
N SER A 193 -12.44 -15.52 15.43
CA SER A 193 -11.90 -16.75 14.86
C SER A 193 -10.46 -17.05 15.27
N LYS A 194 -9.84 -16.23 16.12
CA LYS A 194 -8.41 -16.31 16.47
C LYS A 194 -7.95 -17.70 16.90
N LYS A 195 -8.75 -18.41 17.70
CA LYS A 195 -8.41 -19.78 18.17
C LYS A 195 -8.37 -20.77 17.00
N ASN A 196 -9.34 -20.68 16.08
CA ASN A 196 -9.43 -21.59 14.92
C ASN A 196 -8.29 -21.30 13.93
N LEU A 197 -8.00 -20.03 13.67
CA LEU A 197 -6.89 -19.62 12.81
C LEU A 197 -5.54 -20.09 13.36
N ALA A 198 -5.31 -19.94 14.67
CA ALA A 198 -4.10 -20.45 15.33
C ALA A 198 -3.99 -21.98 15.23
N ALA A 199 -5.08 -22.72 15.34
CA ALA A 199 -5.10 -24.17 15.18
C ALA A 199 -4.77 -24.59 13.72
N ILE A 200 -5.24 -23.84 12.73
CA ILE A 200 -4.90 -24.06 11.31
C ILE A 200 -3.41 -23.78 11.08
N GLU A 201 -2.90 -22.66 11.61
CA GLU A 201 -1.48 -22.28 11.47
C GLU A 201 -0.55 -23.34 12.07
N GLN A 202 -0.91 -23.93 13.22
CA GLN A 202 -0.14 -25.02 13.85
C GLN A 202 -0.15 -26.32 13.06
N LYS A 203 -1.24 -26.62 12.33
CA LYS A 203 -1.39 -27.86 11.53
C LYS A 203 -0.69 -27.78 10.17
N LEU A 204 -0.54 -26.61 9.61
CA LEU A 204 0.05 -26.41 8.29
C LEU A 204 1.55 -26.11 8.39
N LYS A 205 2.32 -26.60 7.41
CA LYS A 205 3.72 -26.15 7.25
C LYS A 205 3.73 -24.63 7.02
N PRO A 206 4.69 -23.88 7.61
CA PRO A 206 4.71 -22.41 7.52
C PRO A 206 4.65 -21.86 6.08
N ARG A 207 5.31 -22.53 5.14
CA ARG A 207 5.28 -22.16 3.71
C ARG A 207 3.88 -22.34 3.09
N LEU A 208 3.20 -23.44 3.43
CA LEU A 208 1.85 -23.72 2.93
C LEU A 208 0.84 -22.73 3.51
N TYR A 209 0.93 -22.45 4.82
CA TYR A 209 0.11 -21.44 5.47
C TYR A 209 0.28 -20.07 4.80
N ALA A 210 1.52 -19.64 4.58
CA ALA A 210 1.80 -18.38 3.88
C ALA A 210 1.25 -18.39 2.44
N ALA A 211 1.44 -19.47 1.68
CA ALA A 211 0.96 -19.58 0.31
C ALA A 211 -0.56 -19.51 0.17
N LEU A 212 -1.31 -19.91 1.21
CA LEU A 212 -2.77 -19.82 1.24
C LEU A 212 -3.25 -18.46 1.76
N PHE A 213 -2.71 -18.00 2.90
CA PHE A 213 -3.27 -16.85 3.61
C PHE A 213 -2.80 -15.49 3.09
N ILE A 214 -1.62 -15.40 2.44
CA ILE A 214 -1.18 -14.16 1.79
C ILE A 214 -2.11 -13.78 0.63
N PRO A 215 -2.40 -14.66 -0.35
CA PRO A 215 -3.34 -14.32 -1.42
C PRO A 215 -4.74 -13.98 -0.90
N ILE A 216 -5.26 -14.72 0.09
CA ILE A 216 -6.56 -14.42 0.71
C ILE A 216 -6.56 -13.01 1.31
N THR A 217 -5.52 -12.63 2.03
CA THR A 217 -5.40 -11.29 2.62
C THR A 217 -5.36 -10.21 1.54
N ILE A 218 -4.58 -10.43 0.46
CA ILE A 218 -4.51 -9.49 -0.67
C ILE A 218 -5.89 -9.35 -1.31
N LEU A 219 -6.60 -10.45 -1.58
CA LEU A 219 -7.94 -10.41 -2.19
C LEU A 219 -8.96 -9.67 -1.31
N LEU A 220 -8.96 -9.90 0.00
CA LEU A 220 -9.84 -9.18 0.94
C LEU A 220 -9.55 -7.67 0.95
N VAL A 221 -8.28 -7.29 0.98
CA VAL A 221 -7.87 -5.88 0.92
C VAL A 221 -8.23 -5.27 -0.44
N SER A 222 -7.96 -5.97 -1.54
CA SER A 222 -8.29 -5.50 -2.88
C SER A 222 -9.81 -5.33 -3.07
N PHE A 223 -10.62 -6.22 -2.51
CA PHE A 223 -12.07 -6.06 -2.49
C PHE A 223 -12.52 -4.82 -1.71
N SER A 224 -11.96 -4.57 -0.53
CA SER A 224 -12.29 -3.35 0.23
C SER A 224 -11.84 -2.08 -0.50
N ASN A 225 -10.71 -2.15 -1.20
CA ASN A 225 -10.15 -1.03 -1.96
C ASN A 225 -11.00 -0.63 -3.18
N ILE A 226 -11.96 -1.46 -3.63
CA ILE A 226 -12.97 -1.04 -4.62
C ILE A 226 -13.70 0.21 -4.12
N PHE A 227 -14.17 0.18 -2.88
CA PHE A 227 -14.86 1.33 -2.27
C PHE A 227 -13.93 2.51 -2.00
N PHE A 228 -12.65 2.25 -1.74
CA PHE A 228 -11.67 3.30 -1.52
C PHE A 228 -11.35 4.10 -2.80
N ARG A 229 -11.31 3.42 -3.96
CA ARG A 229 -10.98 4.02 -5.27
C ARG A 229 -12.19 4.55 -6.03
N ALA A 230 -13.36 3.92 -5.87
CA ALA A 230 -14.53 4.26 -6.65
C ALA A 230 -15.00 5.70 -6.39
N SER A 231 -15.36 6.40 -7.46
CA SER A 231 -15.83 7.80 -7.41
C SER A 231 -17.22 7.92 -6.78
N SER A 232 -18.03 6.86 -6.84
CA SER A 232 -19.37 6.81 -6.26
C SER A 232 -19.73 5.41 -5.76
N MET A 233 -20.80 5.31 -4.96
CA MET A 233 -21.35 4.02 -4.56
C MET A 233 -21.89 3.23 -5.76
N THR A 234 -22.43 3.91 -6.78
CA THR A 234 -22.92 3.29 -8.01
C THR A 234 -21.77 2.63 -8.76
N ASP A 235 -20.63 3.30 -8.89
CA ASP A 235 -19.44 2.75 -9.55
C ASP A 235 -18.88 1.56 -8.78
N ALA A 236 -18.79 1.67 -7.42
CA ALA A 236 -18.34 0.58 -6.58
C ALA A 236 -19.21 -0.69 -6.77
N PHE A 237 -20.54 -0.54 -6.76
CA PHE A 237 -21.44 -1.66 -6.97
C PHE A 237 -21.43 -2.16 -8.44
N GLY A 238 -21.20 -1.27 -9.42
CA GLY A 238 -20.99 -1.64 -10.81
C GLY A 238 -19.77 -2.56 -10.98
N ILE A 239 -18.65 -2.17 -10.38
CA ILE A 239 -17.42 -2.98 -10.35
C ILE A 239 -17.66 -4.33 -9.67
N ILE A 240 -18.35 -4.35 -8.51
CA ILE A 240 -18.68 -5.60 -7.81
C ILE A 240 -19.59 -6.48 -8.63
N HIS A 241 -20.61 -5.93 -9.27
CA HIS A 241 -21.52 -6.68 -10.15
C HIS A 241 -20.72 -7.35 -11.29
N LYS A 242 -19.82 -6.61 -11.93
CA LYS A 242 -18.94 -7.15 -12.97
C LYS A 242 -17.99 -8.22 -12.42
N LEU A 243 -17.42 -8.04 -11.24
CA LEU A 243 -16.52 -9.02 -10.62
C LEU A 243 -17.18 -10.40 -10.45
N PHE A 244 -18.50 -10.45 -10.27
CA PHE A 244 -19.28 -11.68 -10.11
C PHE A 244 -20.11 -12.07 -11.34
N ASP A 245 -19.85 -11.48 -12.50
CA ASP A 245 -20.48 -11.85 -13.77
C ASP A 245 -19.79 -13.08 -14.38
N TRP A 246 -20.18 -14.27 -13.93
CA TRP A 246 -19.61 -15.53 -14.37
C TRP A 246 -19.82 -15.85 -15.85
N ASN A 247 -20.82 -15.23 -16.52
CA ASN A 247 -21.07 -15.42 -17.94
C ASN A 247 -19.99 -14.77 -18.81
N HIS A 248 -19.32 -13.74 -18.29
CA HIS A 248 -18.24 -13.01 -18.94
C HIS A 248 -16.95 -13.07 -18.12
N PHE A 249 -16.65 -14.23 -17.52
CA PHE A 249 -15.49 -14.36 -16.63
C PHE A 249 -14.17 -14.22 -17.38
N TRP A 250 -14.04 -14.86 -18.54
CA TRP A 250 -12.86 -14.75 -19.37
C TRP A 250 -13.01 -13.62 -20.39
N PRO A 251 -11.94 -12.87 -20.70
CA PRO A 251 -11.97 -11.91 -21.77
C PRO A 251 -12.34 -12.62 -23.09
N PRO A 252 -13.08 -11.98 -24.00
CA PRO A 252 -13.47 -12.55 -25.30
C PRO A 252 -12.25 -12.91 -26.16
N LEU A 253 -11.13 -12.29 -25.93
CA LEU A 253 -9.83 -12.66 -26.49
C LEU A 253 -9.17 -13.71 -25.60
N SER A 254 -8.43 -14.66 -26.20
CA SER A 254 -7.69 -15.63 -25.39
C SER A 254 -6.75 -14.88 -24.42
N PHE A 255 -6.50 -15.45 -23.24
CA PHE A 255 -5.49 -14.92 -22.30
C PHE A 255 -4.15 -14.62 -23.00
N LYS A 256 -3.85 -15.36 -24.08
CA LYS A 256 -2.72 -15.13 -24.95
C LYS A 256 -2.84 -13.79 -25.71
N ASP A 257 -4.04 -13.46 -26.20
CA ASP A 257 -4.27 -12.21 -26.94
C ASP A 257 -4.31 -11.02 -25.98
N TRP A 258 -4.90 -11.15 -24.79
CA TRP A 258 -4.79 -10.17 -23.70
C TRP A 258 -3.33 -9.99 -23.27
N LEU A 259 -2.56 -11.09 -23.13
CA LEU A 259 -1.15 -11.04 -22.81
C LEU A 259 -0.29 -10.46 -23.95
N ILE A 260 -0.69 -10.62 -25.22
CA ILE A 260 0.07 -10.23 -26.41
C ILE A 260 -0.38 -8.90 -26.99
N HIS A 261 -1.66 -8.60 -27.01
CA HIS A 261 -2.22 -7.48 -27.79
C HIS A 261 -2.86 -6.38 -26.93
N GLY A 262 -3.29 -6.63 -25.67
CA GLY A 262 -4.03 -5.66 -24.85
C GLY A 262 -5.19 -5.06 -25.61
N GLU A 263 -6.38 -4.99 -25.07
CA GLU A 263 -7.52 -4.42 -25.80
C GLU A 263 -7.32 -2.93 -26.04
N GLY A 264 -7.10 -2.54 -27.28
CA GLY A 264 -7.10 -1.15 -27.74
C GLY A 264 -5.87 -0.29 -27.35
N GLY A 265 -4.96 -0.83 -26.53
CA GLY A 265 -3.73 -0.14 -26.16
C GLY A 265 -2.61 -0.27 -27.21
N SER A 266 -1.74 0.69 -27.28
CA SER A 266 -0.54 0.58 -28.11
C SER A 266 0.39 -0.52 -27.58
N LEU A 267 1.26 -1.07 -28.44
CA LEU A 267 2.33 -1.98 -27.99
C LEU A 267 3.19 -1.37 -26.87
N LYS A 268 3.25 -0.05 -26.81
CA LYS A 268 3.94 0.73 -25.78
C LYS A 268 3.24 0.58 -24.42
N ASP A 269 1.92 0.65 -24.38
CA ASP A 269 1.15 0.56 -23.11
C ASP A 269 1.24 -0.82 -22.51
N LEU A 270 1.10 -1.84 -23.35
CA LEU A 270 1.26 -3.24 -22.95
C LEU A 270 2.67 -3.54 -22.42
N PHE A 271 3.71 -3.01 -23.07
CA PHE A 271 5.08 -3.12 -22.58
C PHE A 271 5.24 -2.42 -21.22
N ASN A 272 4.62 -1.24 -21.07
CA ASN A 272 4.68 -0.47 -19.84
C ASN A 272 4.10 -1.22 -18.64
N PHE A 273 2.89 -1.77 -18.79
CA PHE A 273 2.23 -2.54 -17.75
C PHE A 273 3.02 -3.80 -17.35
N ARG A 274 3.46 -4.58 -18.34
CA ARG A 274 4.23 -5.82 -18.08
C ARG A 274 5.55 -5.54 -17.37
N LEU A 275 6.22 -4.48 -17.79
CA LEU A 275 7.46 -4.05 -17.14
C LEU A 275 7.20 -3.67 -15.69
N ALA A 276 6.16 -2.87 -15.43
CA ALA A 276 5.78 -2.48 -14.07
C ALA A 276 5.43 -3.70 -13.21
N ALA A 277 4.59 -4.59 -13.71
CA ALA A 277 4.21 -5.82 -13.00
C ALA A 277 5.43 -6.71 -12.71
N PHE A 278 6.33 -6.88 -13.67
CA PHE A 278 7.56 -7.64 -13.49
C PHE A 278 8.49 -7.01 -12.44
N VAL A 279 8.72 -5.70 -12.52
CA VAL A 279 9.54 -4.98 -11.54
C VAL A 279 8.90 -5.03 -10.16
N ALA A 280 7.56 -4.86 -10.07
CA ALA A 280 6.83 -4.99 -8.82
C ALA A 280 7.00 -6.37 -8.19
N ILE A 281 6.82 -7.43 -8.95
CA ILE A 281 6.98 -8.82 -8.47
C ILE A 281 8.42 -9.05 -7.99
N LEU A 282 9.42 -8.65 -8.77
CA LEU A 282 10.82 -8.78 -8.36
C LEU A 282 11.10 -8.00 -7.07
N TYR A 283 10.61 -6.75 -6.99
CA TYR A 283 10.79 -5.96 -5.77
C TYR A 283 10.14 -6.66 -4.57
N LEU A 284 8.90 -7.13 -4.68
CA LEU A 284 8.18 -7.78 -3.58
C LEU A 284 8.86 -9.09 -3.12
N ILE A 285 9.49 -9.83 -4.05
CA ILE A 285 10.29 -11.02 -3.70
C ILE A 285 11.55 -10.62 -2.91
N TYR A 286 12.21 -9.54 -3.30
CA TYR A 286 13.50 -9.12 -2.74
C TYR A 286 13.43 -7.89 -1.83
N GLU A 287 12.23 -7.45 -1.45
CA GLU A 287 12.00 -6.19 -0.71
C GLU A 287 12.88 -6.05 0.53
N GLU A 288 12.95 -7.08 1.37
CA GLU A 288 13.81 -7.07 2.56
C GLU A 288 15.29 -6.88 2.22
N LYS A 289 15.75 -7.52 1.14
CA LYS A 289 17.13 -7.37 0.66
C LYS A 289 17.36 -5.98 0.07
N CYS A 290 16.41 -5.47 -0.70
CA CYS A 290 16.48 -4.12 -1.27
C CYS A 290 16.61 -3.06 -0.17
N LEU A 291 15.79 -3.15 0.88
CA LEU A 291 15.85 -2.22 2.01
C LEU A 291 17.16 -2.32 2.78
N LYS A 292 17.70 -3.54 3.00
CA LYS A 292 19.02 -3.72 3.62
C LYS A 292 20.13 -3.13 2.77
N ILE A 293 20.11 -3.36 1.46
CA ILE A 293 21.11 -2.87 0.50
C ILE A 293 21.10 -1.34 0.44
N VAL A 294 19.93 -0.72 0.41
CA VAL A 294 19.79 0.75 0.33
C VAL A 294 20.24 1.44 1.62
N ASN A 295 20.18 0.77 2.75
CA ASN A 295 20.69 1.28 4.02
C ASN A 295 22.19 0.97 4.27
N ASP A 296 22.87 0.34 3.32
CA ASP A 296 24.32 0.05 3.41
C ASP A 296 25.10 1.11 2.62
N VAL A 297 26.27 1.50 3.11
CA VAL A 297 27.19 2.47 2.48
C VAL A 297 28.13 1.79 1.48
N LYS A 298 28.41 0.50 1.69
CA LYS A 298 29.31 -0.25 0.82
C LYS A 298 28.81 -0.31 -0.62
N TYR A 299 29.64 0.02 -1.59
CA TYR A 299 29.30 0.11 -3.01
C TYR A 299 28.19 1.11 -3.36
N SER A 300 28.00 2.14 -2.56
CA SER A 300 26.90 3.12 -2.70
C SER A 300 26.93 3.87 -4.04
N ILE A 301 28.09 4.31 -4.49
CA ILE A 301 28.25 5.05 -5.76
C ILE A 301 27.73 4.21 -6.93
N PHE A 302 28.13 2.93 -7.01
CA PHE A 302 27.64 2.03 -8.05
C PHE A 302 26.12 1.89 -8.01
N ARG A 303 25.54 1.71 -6.82
CA ARG A 303 24.09 1.60 -6.65
C ARG A 303 23.36 2.87 -7.03
N ILE A 304 23.85 4.04 -6.61
CA ILE A 304 23.26 5.33 -6.95
C ILE A 304 23.25 5.51 -8.47
N VAL A 305 24.38 5.26 -9.15
CA VAL A 305 24.45 5.35 -10.62
C VAL A 305 23.48 4.34 -11.26
N PHE A 306 23.44 3.10 -10.79
CA PHE A 306 22.53 2.08 -11.32
C PHE A 306 21.06 2.46 -11.14
N MET A 307 20.67 2.96 -9.96
CA MET A 307 19.30 3.40 -9.67
C MET A 307 18.92 4.65 -10.51
N LEU A 308 19.85 5.58 -10.72
CA LEU A 308 19.65 6.73 -11.61
C LEU A 308 19.43 6.27 -13.05
N LEU A 309 20.22 5.33 -13.56
CA LEU A 309 20.04 4.77 -14.90
C LEU A 309 18.67 4.09 -15.05
N ILE A 310 18.24 3.29 -14.06
CA ILE A 310 16.90 2.71 -14.05
C ILE A 310 15.83 3.80 -14.14
N LEU A 311 15.95 4.84 -13.32
CA LEU A 311 14.98 5.92 -13.27
C LEU A 311 14.93 6.71 -14.59
N ILE A 312 16.08 7.03 -15.20
CA ILE A 312 16.15 7.77 -16.48
C ILE A 312 15.61 6.93 -17.64
N ILE A 313 15.95 5.64 -17.69
CA ILE A 313 15.57 4.77 -18.83
C ILE A 313 14.11 4.30 -18.70
N LEU A 314 13.68 3.99 -17.49
CA LEU A 314 12.38 3.35 -17.24
C LEU A 314 11.37 4.29 -16.55
N GLY A 315 11.74 5.46 -16.09
CA GLY A 315 10.81 6.39 -15.42
C GLY A 315 9.78 6.97 -16.39
N VAL A 316 8.54 7.10 -15.93
CA VAL A 316 7.45 7.80 -16.62
C VAL A 316 7.22 9.12 -15.89
N PHE A 317 7.47 10.24 -16.56
CA PHE A 317 7.39 11.58 -15.96
C PHE A 317 6.28 12.44 -16.58
N ASP A 318 5.84 12.12 -17.79
CA ASP A 318 4.89 12.94 -18.56
C ASP A 318 3.45 12.86 -18.03
N SER A 319 3.11 11.76 -17.37
CA SER A 319 1.80 11.51 -16.76
C SER A 319 1.85 11.47 -15.23
N ALA A 320 2.94 12.00 -14.64
CA ALA A 320 3.11 11.96 -13.20
C ALA A 320 2.00 12.74 -12.51
N GLY A 321 0.98 12.02 -12.06
CA GLY A 321 -0.06 12.52 -11.17
C GLY A 321 0.50 12.88 -9.79
N ASN A 322 -0.30 13.57 -9.00
CA ASN A 322 -0.01 13.71 -7.57
C ASN A 322 0.13 12.31 -6.92
N PHE A 323 0.84 12.25 -5.81
CA PHE A 323 0.77 11.03 -5.01
C PHE A 323 -0.68 10.80 -4.55
N ILE A 324 -1.19 9.58 -4.67
CA ILE A 324 -2.59 9.24 -4.36
C ILE A 324 -2.97 9.75 -2.96
N TYR A 325 -2.09 9.62 -1.98
CA TYR A 325 -2.30 10.10 -0.60
C TYR A 325 -2.11 11.62 -0.41
N MET A 326 -1.81 12.39 -1.43
CA MET A 326 -1.79 13.86 -1.36
C MET A 326 -3.09 14.48 -1.84
N GLU A 327 -4.01 13.69 -2.38
CA GLU A 327 -5.32 14.14 -2.85
C GLU A 327 -6.40 14.04 -1.75
N PHE A 328 -6.05 13.48 -0.58
CA PHE A 328 -6.92 13.33 0.59
C PHE A 328 -6.63 14.35 1.68
#